data_9a75a34301bebf043e9187ec307ee4a7
#
_entry.id   9a75a34301bebf043e9187ec307ee4a7
#
_cell.length_a   1.000
_cell.length_b   1.000
_cell.length_c   1.000
_cell.angle_alpha   90.00
_cell.angle_beta   90.00
_cell.angle_gamma   90.00
#
_symmetry.space_group_name_H-M   'P 1'
#
loop_
_entity.id
_entity.type
_entity.pdbx_description
1 polymer ?
#
loop_
_entity_poly.entity_id
_entity_poly.type
_entity_poly.pdbx_seq_one_letter_code
_entity_poly.pdbx_strand_id
1 'polypeptide(L)'
;MDKNVLVIGSTCVDVIIRVDHLPRTEENLHPESQRFAIGGCAYNVANILGRAGAPTTFVTTVGLQGVFGGFVEKQLQTLSFAQPVLLPDEAKGCCYCLVEASGERTFMSIHGAEYSFNPAWMAPYAANHYAYGYVCGLEVEEKTGGLLVDYLKNAPIDRIFYAPGPRGAGIAIERQNALYALHPILHLNGAEASALSGLDGLDESLLFLHEKTQAPVIATLGSLGARVLTVDGALLTVPGYPAEHVVDTIGAGDAHAGAVLLGLSCGLSLPDAVALGNRVSAAVVQTAGATLSDGDFAKLSIHKQGTEA
;
A
#
# COMPACT_ATOMS: atom_id res chain seq x y z
N MET A 1 18.24 -9.63 -15.16
CA MET A 1 17.28 -8.69 -15.78
C MET A 1 16.58 -7.96 -14.66
N ASP A 2 16.51 -6.64 -14.73
CA ASP A 2 15.82 -5.84 -13.72
C ASP A 2 14.31 -6.15 -13.77
N LYS A 3 13.79 -6.62 -12.67
CA LYS A 3 12.37 -6.97 -12.56
C LYS A 3 11.57 -5.70 -12.35
N ASN A 4 10.90 -5.21 -13.39
CA ASN A 4 10.01 -4.05 -13.32
C ASN A 4 8.81 -4.34 -12.41
N VAL A 5 8.40 -3.32 -11.65
CA VAL A 5 7.20 -3.37 -10.81
C VAL A 5 6.19 -2.35 -11.30
N LEU A 6 4.96 -2.80 -11.55
CA LEU A 6 3.82 -1.93 -11.82
C LEU A 6 3.04 -1.71 -10.52
N VAL A 7 2.81 -0.46 -10.16
CA VAL A 7 1.95 -0.09 -9.04
C VAL A 7 0.75 0.65 -9.60
N ILE A 8 -0.46 0.15 -9.34
CA ILE A 8 -1.70 0.80 -9.77
C ILE A 8 -2.49 1.16 -8.51
N GLY A 9 -2.84 2.42 -8.37
CA GLY A 9 -3.72 2.83 -7.29
C GLY A 9 -3.57 4.28 -6.85
N SER A 10 -4.14 4.56 -5.70
CA SER A 10 -4.40 5.91 -5.22
C SER A 10 -3.17 6.65 -4.71
N THR A 11 -3.22 7.94 -4.94
CA THR A 11 -2.45 8.96 -4.22
C THR A 11 -3.44 9.86 -3.51
N CYS A 12 -3.46 9.86 -2.18
CA CYS A 12 -4.36 10.67 -1.36
C CYS A 12 -3.69 11.93 -0.83
N VAL A 13 -4.51 12.90 -0.42
CA VAL A 13 -4.08 13.99 0.46
C VAL A 13 -4.53 13.69 1.87
N ASP A 14 -3.59 13.56 2.79
CA ASP A 14 -3.86 13.45 4.21
C ASP A 14 -3.87 14.86 4.80
N VAL A 15 -5.06 15.28 5.28
CA VAL A 15 -5.27 16.53 6.02
C VAL A 15 -5.16 16.20 7.50
N ILE A 16 -3.96 16.34 8.05
CA ILE A 16 -3.66 15.96 9.42
C ILE A 16 -3.96 17.14 10.33
N ILE A 17 -4.92 16.98 11.24
CA ILE A 17 -5.44 18.01 12.12
C ILE A 17 -5.22 17.55 13.57
N ARG A 18 -4.42 18.31 14.34
CA ARG A 18 -4.24 18.06 15.76
C ARG A 18 -5.31 18.78 16.55
N VAL A 19 -5.98 18.02 17.42
CA VAL A 19 -7.05 18.49 18.29
C VAL A 19 -6.81 17.98 19.72
N ASP A 20 -7.36 18.68 20.71
CA ASP A 20 -7.33 18.21 22.09
C ASP A 20 -8.18 16.93 22.25
N HIS A 21 -9.35 16.91 21.64
CA HIS A 21 -10.29 15.78 21.61
C HIS A 21 -11.13 15.81 20.33
N LEU A 22 -11.86 14.73 20.03
CA LEU A 22 -12.77 14.71 18.88
C LEU A 22 -13.94 15.68 19.08
N PRO A 23 -14.32 16.46 18.03
CA PRO A 23 -15.44 17.39 18.11
C PRO A 23 -16.75 16.69 18.50
N ARG A 24 -17.49 17.32 19.41
CA ARG A 24 -18.85 16.91 19.79
C ARG A 24 -19.86 17.72 19.01
N THR A 25 -21.11 17.25 18.96
CA THR A 25 -22.21 18.02 18.35
C THR A 25 -22.32 19.41 18.98
N GLU A 26 -22.42 20.44 18.13
CA GLU A 26 -22.51 21.86 18.50
C GLU A 26 -21.24 22.47 19.14
N GLU A 27 -20.16 21.73 19.22
CA GLU A 27 -18.89 22.24 19.73
C GLU A 27 -18.12 23.03 18.67
N ASN A 28 -17.50 24.14 19.08
CA ASN A 28 -16.59 24.92 18.26
C ASN A 28 -15.15 24.72 18.77
N LEU A 29 -14.45 23.79 18.14
CA LEU A 29 -13.10 23.42 18.51
C LEU A 29 -12.06 24.19 17.69
N HIS A 30 -10.98 24.62 18.35
CA HIS A 30 -9.83 25.22 17.68
C HIS A 30 -8.71 24.18 17.54
N PRO A 31 -8.37 23.74 16.32
CA PRO A 31 -7.23 22.85 16.12
C PRO A 31 -5.91 23.47 16.56
N GLU A 32 -5.04 22.70 17.16
CA GLU A 32 -3.68 23.11 17.50
C GLU A 32 -2.83 23.35 16.26
N SER A 33 -3.00 22.51 15.25
CA SER A 33 -2.28 22.61 13.98
C SER A 33 -3.00 21.87 12.87
N GLN A 34 -2.69 22.26 11.63
CA GLN A 34 -3.09 21.55 10.42
C GLN A 34 -1.89 21.44 9.47
N ARG A 35 -1.72 20.28 8.87
CA ARG A 35 -0.75 20.08 7.78
C ARG A 35 -1.31 19.16 6.70
N PHE A 36 -0.80 19.35 5.49
CA PHE A 36 -1.09 18.45 4.36
C PHE A 36 0.11 17.52 4.14
N ALA A 37 -0.19 16.28 3.87
CA ALA A 37 0.78 15.30 3.44
C ALA A 37 0.24 14.53 2.23
N ILE A 38 1.15 13.96 1.46
CA ILE A 38 0.78 13.02 0.41
C ILE A 38 0.84 11.62 1.00
N GLY A 39 -0.17 10.82 0.71
CA GLY A 39 -0.33 9.44 1.17
C GLY A 39 -1.07 8.58 0.15
N GLY A 40 -1.68 7.52 0.64
CA GLY A 40 -2.36 6.50 -0.16
C GLY A 40 -1.52 5.23 -0.27
N CYS A 41 -2.17 4.06 -0.16
CA CYS A 41 -1.46 2.78 -0.07
C CYS A 41 -0.54 2.56 -1.27
N ALA A 42 -1.03 2.80 -2.49
CA ALA A 42 -0.23 2.62 -3.69
C ALA A 42 0.93 3.63 -3.79
N TYR A 43 0.69 4.89 -3.40
CA TYR A 43 1.75 5.88 -3.33
C TYR A 43 2.85 5.48 -2.35
N ASN A 44 2.47 5.02 -1.14
CA ASN A 44 3.43 4.63 -0.11
C ASN A 44 4.31 3.46 -0.57
N VAL A 45 3.71 2.45 -1.20
CA VAL A 45 4.43 1.31 -1.81
C VAL A 45 5.37 1.78 -2.92
N ALA A 46 4.87 2.59 -3.87
CA ALA A 46 5.67 3.11 -4.98
C ALA A 46 6.83 3.99 -4.50
N ASN A 47 6.62 4.75 -3.43
CA ASN A 47 7.66 5.59 -2.82
C ASN A 47 8.83 4.76 -2.31
N ILE A 48 8.60 3.64 -1.62
CA ILE A 48 9.67 2.74 -1.18
C ILE A 48 10.43 2.17 -2.38
N LEU A 49 9.73 1.64 -3.38
CA LEU A 49 10.33 1.06 -4.58
C LEU A 49 11.17 2.06 -5.36
N GLY A 50 10.57 3.22 -5.69
CA GLY A 50 11.21 4.24 -6.51
C GLY A 50 12.42 4.87 -5.84
N ARG A 51 12.35 5.14 -4.53
CA ARG A 51 13.48 5.69 -3.76
C ARG A 51 14.63 4.71 -3.59
N ALA A 52 14.33 3.41 -3.54
CA ALA A 52 15.36 2.37 -3.56
C ALA A 52 15.99 2.16 -4.95
N GLY A 53 15.52 2.87 -5.99
CA GLY A 53 16.02 2.75 -7.35
C GLY A 53 15.50 1.51 -8.09
N ALA A 54 14.46 0.85 -7.60
CA ALA A 54 13.83 -0.25 -8.33
C ALA A 54 13.12 0.29 -9.58
N PRO A 55 13.22 -0.40 -10.74
CA PRO A 55 12.45 -0.04 -11.92
C PRO A 55 10.94 -0.12 -11.61
N THR A 56 10.32 1.03 -11.47
CA THR A 56 8.94 1.16 -11.01
C THR A 56 8.14 2.02 -11.98
N THR A 57 6.94 1.56 -12.32
CA THR A 57 5.92 2.35 -13.00
C THR A 57 4.74 2.51 -12.06
N PHE A 58 4.51 3.71 -11.57
CA PHE A 58 3.38 4.01 -10.67
C PHE A 58 2.30 4.78 -11.43
N VAL A 59 1.20 4.11 -11.74
CA VAL A 59 0.03 4.71 -12.41
C VAL A 59 -1.00 5.09 -11.36
N THR A 60 -1.29 6.38 -11.27
CA THR A 60 -2.24 6.96 -10.31
C THR A 60 -3.06 8.06 -10.97
N THR A 61 -4.28 8.27 -10.53
CA THR A 61 -5.17 9.31 -11.05
C THR A 61 -5.18 10.55 -10.16
N VAL A 62 -5.24 11.71 -10.79
CA VAL A 62 -5.28 13.01 -10.12
C VAL A 62 -6.45 13.82 -10.68
N GLY A 63 -7.50 13.95 -9.89
CA GLY A 63 -8.57 14.90 -10.17
C GLY A 63 -8.08 16.33 -9.96
N LEU A 64 -8.28 17.22 -10.94
CA LEU A 64 -7.77 18.58 -10.89
C LEU A 64 -8.78 19.57 -10.32
N GLN A 65 -10.05 19.17 -10.13
CA GLN A 65 -11.04 20.04 -9.48
C GLN A 65 -10.82 20.11 -7.96
N GLY A 66 -11.06 21.30 -7.41
CA GLY A 66 -10.91 21.55 -5.98
C GLY A 66 -9.49 21.95 -5.57
N VAL A 67 -9.23 21.93 -4.26
CA VAL A 67 -8.02 22.52 -3.68
C VAL A 67 -6.80 21.59 -3.65
N PHE A 68 -7.00 20.29 -3.83
CA PHE A 68 -5.94 19.30 -3.61
C PHE A 68 -5.26 18.81 -4.89
N GLY A 69 -5.93 18.93 -6.06
CA GLY A 69 -5.39 18.38 -7.32
C GLY A 69 -4.03 18.94 -7.69
N GLY A 70 -3.89 20.26 -7.69
CA GLY A 70 -2.62 20.94 -8.00
C GLY A 70 -1.50 20.64 -6.98
N PHE A 71 -1.86 20.41 -5.71
CA PHE A 71 -0.88 19.99 -4.69
C PHE A 71 -0.30 18.61 -5.01
N VAL A 72 -1.18 17.64 -5.31
CA VAL A 72 -0.77 16.25 -5.63
C VAL A 72 0.01 16.22 -6.94
N GLU A 73 -0.49 16.88 -7.99
CA GLU A 73 0.19 16.95 -9.29
C GLU A 73 1.63 17.45 -9.15
N LYS A 74 1.82 18.57 -8.44
CA LYS A 74 3.15 19.14 -8.19
C LYS A 74 4.09 18.18 -7.46
N GLN A 75 3.58 17.43 -6.48
CA GLN A 75 4.38 16.46 -5.76
C GLN A 75 4.76 15.26 -6.64
N LEU A 76 3.81 14.73 -7.41
CA LEU A 76 4.08 13.60 -8.31
C LEU A 76 5.07 13.95 -9.43
N GLN A 77 5.08 15.18 -9.92
CA GLN A 77 6.03 15.65 -10.94
C GLN A 77 7.50 15.56 -10.47
N THR A 78 7.76 15.54 -9.17
CA THR A 78 9.12 15.38 -8.61
C THR A 78 9.59 13.92 -8.62
N LEU A 79 8.69 12.96 -8.88
CA LEU A 79 8.94 11.53 -8.80
C LEU A 79 9.05 10.92 -10.19
N SER A 80 10.25 10.53 -10.60
CA SER A 80 10.51 9.98 -11.95
C SER A 80 9.75 8.68 -12.26
N PHE A 81 9.35 7.95 -11.23
CA PHE A 81 8.60 6.70 -11.34
C PHE A 81 7.07 6.89 -11.38
N ALA A 82 6.57 8.09 -11.08
CA ALA A 82 5.13 8.39 -11.08
C ALA A 82 4.63 8.73 -12.50
N GLN A 83 3.48 8.19 -12.83
CA GLN A 83 2.79 8.38 -14.11
C GLN A 83 1.35 8.84 -13.82
N PRO A 84 1.16 10.13 -13.50
CA PRO A 84 -0.17 10.63 -13.15
C PRO A 84 -1.08 10.71 -14.38
N VAL A 85 -2.29 10.18 -14.26
CA VAL A 85 -3.39 10.37 -15.18
C VAL A 85 -4.21 11.57 -14.69
N LEU A 86 -4.10 12.70 -15.38
CA LEU A 86 -4.79 13.93 -14.99
C LEU A 86 -6.24 13.92 -15.48
N LEU A 87 -7.17 14.17 -14.58
CA LEU A 87 -8.62 14.21 -14.85
C LEU A 87 -9.13 15.64 -14.56
N PRO A 88 -9.19 16.52 -15.57
CA PRO A 88 -9.48 17.94 -15.38
C PRO A 88 -10.87 18.22 -14.78
N ASP A 89 -11.83 17.37 -15.09
CA ASP A 89 -13.24 17.56 -14.72
C ASP A 89 -13.63 16.80 -13.44
N GLU A 90 -12.70 16.08 -12.82
CA GLU A 90 -12.95 15.31 -11.61
C GLU A 90 -12.30 15.96 -10.38
N ALA A 91 -12.94 15.78 -9.21
CA ALA A 91 -12.40 16.26 -7.95
C ALA A 91 -11.39 15.26 -7.36
N LYS A 92 -10.38 15.82 -6.71
CA LYS A 92 -9.46 15.06 -5.86
C LYS A 92 -10.06 14.89 -4.48
N GLY A 93 -10.07 13.64 -3.98
CA GLY A 93 -10.45 13.35 -2.60
C GLY A 93 -9.34 13.65 -1.59
N CYS A 94 -9.66 13.45 -0.33
CA CYS A 94 -8.72 13.60 0.78
C CYS A 94 -9.12 12.71 1.96
N CYS A 95 -8.17 12.49 2.86
CA CYS A 95 -8.40 11.86 4.14
C CYS A 95 -8.16 12.88 5.26
N TYR A 96 -9.19 13.23 6.03
CA TYR A 96 -9.05 13.99 7.26
C TYR A 96 -8.61 13.05 8.38
N CYS A 97 -7.42 13.31 8.93
CA CYS A 97 -6.87 12.56 10.04
C CYS A 97 -6.90 13.46 11.29
N LEU A 98 -7.86 13.24 12.16
CA LEU A 98 -7.96 13.91 13.45
C LEU A 98 -7.04 13.19 14.44
N VAL A 99 -6.07 13.90 15.00
CA VAL A 99 -5.10 13.36 15.96
C VAL A 99 -5.34 14.00 17.29
N GLU A 100 -5.80 13.23 18.27
CA GLU A 100 -6.08 13.69 19.63
C GLU A 100 -4.79 13.85 20.45
N ALA A 101 -4.89 14.59 21.58
CA ALA A 101 -3.78 14.75 22.51
C ALA A 101 -3.25 13.42 23.06
N SER A 102 -4.09 12.39 23.14
CA SER A 102 -3.74 11.01 23.51
C SER A 102 -2.84 10.31 22.45
N GLY A 103 -2.78 10.85 21.23
CA GLY A 103 -2.16 10.23 20.06
C GLY A 103 -3.11 9.31 19.28
N GLU A 104 -4.35 9.10 19.74
CA GLU A 104 -5.36 8.35 19.00
C GLU A 104 -5.79 9.10 17.74
N ARG A 105 -6.30 8.36 16.76
CA ARG A 105 -6.63 8.90 15.43
C ARG A 105 -7.99 8.46 14.95
N THR A 106 -8.67 9.40 14.32
CA THR A 106 -9.94 9.16 13.64
C THR A 106 -9.83 9.66 12.21
N PHE A 107 -10.30 8.85 11.25
CA PHE A 107 -10.22 9.14 9.84
C PHE A 107 -11.59 9.40 9.23
N MET A 108 -11.69 10.41 8.38
CA MET A 108 -12.82 10.66 7.51
C MET A 108 -12.32 10.83 6.07
N SER A 109 -12.65 9.89 5.20
CA SER A 109 -12.18 9.92 3.81
C SER A 109 -13.27 10.37 2.86
N ILE A 110 -12.91 11.28 1.97
CA ILE A 110 -13.70 11.65 0.79
C ILE A 110 -12.98 11.05 -0.41
N HIS A 111 -13.62 10.09 -1.06
CA HIS A 111 -13.08 9.43 -2.23
C HIS A 111 -13.34 10.29 -3.47
N GLY A 112 -12.33 10.48 -4.28
CA GLY A 112 -12.36 11.24 -5.52
C GLY A 112 -11.78 10.43 -6.69
N ALA A 113 -11.27 11.14 -7.67
CA ALA A 113 -10.70 10.57 -8.89
C ALA A 113 -9.60 9.52 -8.64
N GLU A 114 -8.88 9.61 -7.51
CA GLU A 114 -7.78 8.71 -7.16
C GLU A 114 -8.14 7.24 -7.04
N TYR A 115 -9.41 6.95 -6.83
CA TYR A 115 -9.92 5.58 -6.74
C TYR A 115 -10.60 5.09 -8.03
N SER A 116 -10.55 5.90 -9.09
CA SER A 116 -11.10 5.52 -10.40
C SER A 116 -10.05 4.76 -11.21
N PHE A 117 -10.51 3.80 -12.02
CA PHE A 117 -9.69 3.08 -12.98
C PHE A 117 -10.37 3.00 -14.34
N ASN A 118 -9.57 3.19 -15.41
CA ASN A 118 -9.99 2.93 -16.79
C ASN A 118 -8.86 2.19 -17.52
N PRO A 119 -9.13 1.02 -18.14
CA PRO A 119 -8.12 0.26 -18.87
C PRO A 119 -7.39 1.05 -19.96
N ALA A 120 -8.04 2.05 -20.56
CA ALA A 120 -7.42 2.89 -21.60
C ALA A 120 -6.20 3.67 -21.07
N TRP A 121 -6.14 3.97 -19.78
CA TRP A 121 -4.99 4.65 -19.17
C TRP A 121 -3.73 3.79 -19.16
N MET A 122 -3.89 2.48 -19.32
CA MET A 122 -2.78 1.54 -19.36
C MET A 122 -2.17 1.35 -20.75
N ALA A 123 -2.78 1.94 -21.79
CA ALA A 123 -2.29 1.80 -23.18
C ALA A 123 -0.81 2.18 -23.37
N PRO A 124 -0.27 3.26 -22.75
CA PRO A 124 1.16 3.60 -22.87
C PRO A 124 2.11 2.53 -22.34
N TYR A 125 1.61 1.63 -21.47
CA TYR A 125 2.39 0.62 -20.76
C TYR A 125 2.18 -0.79 -21.31
N ALA A 126 1.32 -0.97 -22.31
CA ALA A 126 0.92 -2.27 -22.84
C ALA A 126 2.08 -3.07 -23.46
N ALA A 127 3.14 -2.41 -23.93
CA ALA A 127 4.33 -3.06 -24.46
C ALA A 127 5.36 -3.45 -23.38
N ASN A 128 5.18 -2.99 -22.14
CA ASN A 128 6.07 -3.30 -21.03
C ASN A 128 5.69 -4.66 -20.44
N HIS A 129 6.67 -5.31 -19.84
CA HIS A 129 6.48 -6.52 -19.05
C HIS A 129 6.90 -6.27 -17.60
N TYR A 130 6.08 -6.74 -16.66
CA TYR A 130 6.28 -6.50 -15.23
C TYR A 130 6.39 -7.82 -14.49
N ALA A 131 7.43 -7.98 -13.69
CA ALA A 131 7.58 -9.14 -12.83
C ALA A 131 6.55 -9.15 -11.69
N TYR A 132 6.17 -7.96 -11.22
CA TYR A 132 5.17 -7.79 -10.17
C TYR A 132 4.21 -6.66 -10.49
N GLY A 133 2.93 -6.84 -10.13
CA GLY A 133 1.93 -5.79 -10.12
C GLY A 133 1.33 -5.64 -8.72
N TYR A 134 1.38 -4.43 -8.16
CA TYR A 134 0.74 -4.12 -6.88
C TYR A 134 -0.63 -3.52 -7.08
N VAL A 135 -1.61 -4.01 -6.30
CA VAL A 135 -2.94 -3.43 -6.17
C VAL A 135 -3.43 -3.48 -4.72
N CYS A 136 -4.21 -2.50 -4.33
CA CYS A 136 -4.81 -2.40 -3.00
C CYS A 136 -6.31 -2.71 -3.06
N GLY A 137 -6.88 -3.16 -1.94
CA GLY A 137 -8.29 -3.47 -1.85
C GLY A 137 -9.21 -2.26 -2.00
N LEU A 138 -8.71 -1.06 -1.68
CA LEU A 138 -9.49 0.18 -1.83
C LEU A 138 -9.90 0.40 -3.29
N GLU A 139 -8.99 0.26 -4.24
CA GLU A 139 -9.29 0.39 -5.67
C GLU A 139 -10.18 -0.74 -6.17
N VAL A 140 -10.03 -1.94 -5.61
CA VAL A 140 -10.85 -3.10 -5.97
C VAL A 140 -12.28 -2.96 -5.46
N GLU A 141 -12.50 -2.36 -4.31
CA GLU A 141 -13.83 -2.11 -3.73
C GLU A 141 -14.63 -1.08 -4.54
N GLU A 142 -13.98 -0.07 -5.08
CA GLU A 142 -14.62 1.06 -5.76
C GLU A 142 -15.41 0.69 -7.01
N LYS A 143 -16.21 1.63 -7.50
CA LYS A 143 -17.13 1.42 -8.65
C LYS A 143 -16.43 0.83 -9.87
N THR A 144 -15.22 1.30 -10.16
CA THR A 144 -14.42 0.85 -11.30
C THR A 144 -13.50 -0.34 -10.98
N GLY A 145 -13.53 -0.86 -9.75
CA GLY A 145 -12.68 -1.99 -9.34
C GLY A 145 -12.89 -3.26 -10.16
N GLY A 146 -14.09 -3.48 -10.71
CA GLY A 146 -14.34 -4.55 -11.67
C GLY A 146 -13.50 -4.40 -12.93
N LEU A 147 -13.37 -3.19 -13.47
CA LEU A 147 -12.53 -2.91 -14.64
C LEU A 147 -11.04 -3.13 -14.34
N LEU A 148 -10.60 -2.81 -13.12
CA LEU A 148 -9.24 -3.09 -12.66
C LEU A 148 -8.97 -4.59 -12.63
N VAL A 149 -9.85 -5.38 -12.01
CA VAL A 149 -9.71 -6.84 -11.95
C VAL A 149 -9.72 -7.46 -13.35
N ASP A 150 -10.61 -6.99 -14.24
CA ASP A 150 -10.64 -7.46 -15.63
C ASP A 150 -9.38 -7.10 -16.42
N TYR A 151 -8.81 -5.93 -16.20
CA TYR A 151 -7.51 -5.56 -16.76
C TYR A 151 -6.41 -6.50 -16.28
N LEU A 152 -6.34 -6.78 -14.98
CA LEU A 152 -5.30 -7.64 -14.39
C LEU A 152 -5.28 -9.06 -14.95
N LYS A 153 -6.41 -9.60 -15.42
CA LYS A 153 -6.50 -10.93 -16.04
C LYS A 153 -5.62 -11.08 -17.30
N ASN A 154 -5.38 -9.97 -18.01
CA ASN A 154 -4.66 -9.96 -19.27
C ASN A 154 -3.45 -9.01 -19.26
N ALA A 155 -3.16 -8.41 -18.13
CA ALA A 155 -2.03 -7.50 -17.98
C ALA A 155 -0.70 -8.25 -18.12
N PRO A 156 0.34 -7.63 -18.70
CA PRO A 156 1.66 -8.22 -18.86
C PRO A 156 2.43 -8.26 -17.53
N ILE A 157 1.87 -8.94 -16.55
CA ILE A 157 2.35 -9.04 -15.16
C ILE A 157 2.53 -10.52 -14.82
N ASP A 158 3.72 -10.92 -14.36
CA ASP A 158 3.98 -12.31 -13.97
C ASP A 158 3.29 -12.69 -12.66
N ARG A 159 3.31 -11.78 -11.67
CA ARG A 159 2.74 -12.01 -10.34
C ARG A 159 2.06 -10.77 -9.79
N ILE A 160 0.86 -10.94 -9.30
CA ILE A 160 0.13 -9.89 -8.59
C ILE A 160 0.50 -9.95 -7.11
N PHE A 161 0.73 -8.79 -6.52
CA PHE A 161 0.86 -8.58 -5.09
C PHE A 161 -0.35 -7.78 -4.63
N TYR A 162 -1.19 -8.40 -3.83
CA TYR A 162 -2.48 -7.84 -3.43
C TYR A 162 -2.53 -7.57 -1.93
N ALA A 163 -2.78 -6.32 -1.57
CA ALA A 163 -3.02 -5.88 -0.20
C ALA A 163 -4.50 -5.54 -0.02
N PRO A 164 -5.35 -6.44 0.51
CA PRO A 164 -6.79 -6.21 0.67
C PRO A 164 -7.09 -4.97 1.53
N GLY A 165 -6.29 -4.73 2.55
CA GLY A 165 -6.48 -3.65 3.50
C GLY A 165 -7.72 -3.84 4.40
N PRO A 166 -8.02 -2.85 5.25
CA PRO A 166 -9.05 -2.99 6.29
C PRO A 166 -10.47 -3.12 5.72
N ARG A 167 -10.68 -2.75 4.45
CA ARG A 167 -11.98 -2.85 3.76
C ARG A 167 -12.09 -4.09 2.87
N GLY A 168 -11.06 -4.95 2.83
CA GLY A 168 -11.03 -6.15 2.00
C GLY A 168 -12.24 -7.05 2.17
N ALA A 169 -12.74 -7.23 3.39
CA ALA A 169 -13.95 -8.02 3.66
C ALA A 169 -15.25 -7.39 3.10
N GLY A 170 -15.25 -6.11 2.75
CA GLY A 170 -16.38 -5.40 2.12
C GLY A 170 -16.40 -5.51 0.59
N ILE A 171 -15.37 -6.06 -0.03
CA ILE A 171 -15.30 -6.23 -1.49
C ILE A 171 -16.32 -7.30 -1.92
N ALA A 172 -17.06 -7.02 -3.00
CA ALA A 172 -18.01 -7.97 -3.57
C ALA A 172 -17.33 -9.34 -3.84
N ILE A 173 -17.96 -10.42 -3.39
CA ILE A 173 -17.36 -11.77 -3.39
C ILE A 173 -16.93 -12.23 -4.79
N GLU A 174 -17.68 -11.86 -5.82
CA GLU A 174 -17.36 -12.20 -7.21
C GLU A 174 -16.05 -11.54 -7.65
N ARG A 175 -15.84 -10.29 -7.23
CA ARG A 175 -14.65 -9.50 -7.53
C ARG A 175 -13.43 -10.03 -6.75
N GLN A 176 -13.65 -10.37 -5.49
CA GLN A 176 -12.65 -11.01 -4.63
C GLN A 176 -12.20 -12.36 -5.19
N ASN A 177 -13.15 -13.22 -5.58
CA ASN A 177 -12.84 -14.52 -6.17
C ASN A 177 -12.14 -14.39 -7.53
N ALA A 178 -12.54 -13.42 -8.36
CA ALA A 178 -11.86 -13.15 -9.63
C ALA A 178 -10.40 -12.72 -9.42
N LEU A 179 -10.11 -11.97 -8.36
CA LEU A 179 -8.75 -11.58 -8.01
C LEU A 179 -7.95 -12.77 -7.45
N TYR A 180 -8.54 -13.59 -6.58
CA TYR A 180 -7.90 -14.79 -6.03
C TYR A 180 -7.53 -15.80 -7.12
N ALA A 181 -8.35 -15.92 -8.17
CA ALA A 181 -8.07 -16.77 -9.32
C ALA A 181 -6.85 -16.33 -10.14
N LEU A 182 -6.31 -15.12 -9.90
CA LEU A 182 -5.05 -14.65 -10.48
C LEU A 182 -3.81 -15.04 -9.65
N HIS A 183 -4.01 -15.86 -8.62
CA HIS A 183 -2.95 -16.36 -7.74
C HIS A 183 -2.06 -15.27 -7.13
N PRO A 184 -2.64 -14.21 -6.51
CA PRO A 184 -1.88 -13.12 -5.97
C PRO A 184 -1.12 -13.53 -4.70
N ILE A 185 0.07 -12.98 -4.52
CA ILE A 185 0.70 -12.95 -3.20
C ILE A 185 -0.15 -12.03 -2.32
N LEU A 186 -0.71 -12.56 -1.24
CA LEU A 186 -1.49 -11.77 -0.30
C LEU A 186 -0.60 -11.13 0.75
N HIS A 187 -0.84 -9.84 1.01
CA HIS A 187 -0.22 -9.10 2.09
C HIS A 187 -1.29 -8.42 2.94
N LEU A 188 -1.36 -8.76 4.22
CA LEU A 188 -2.41 -8.32 5.12
C LEU A 188 -1.91 -8.30 6.57
N ASN A 189 -2.70 -7.83 7.50
CA ASN A 189 -2.43 -7.99 8.93
C ASN A 189 -3.30 -9.12 9.52
N GLY A 190 -3.06 -9.47 10.80
CA GLY A 190 -3.80 -10.56 11.44
C GLY A 190 -5.32 -10.32 11.53
N ALA A 191 -5.75 -9.07 11.76
CA ALA A 191 -7.18 -8.74 11.80
C ALA A 191 -7.83 -8.83 10.41
N GLU A 192 -7.14 -8.41 9.38
CA GLU A 192 -7.58 -8.55 7.98
C GLU A 192 -7.67 -10.03 7.56
N ALA A 193 -6.70 -10.86 8.02
CA ALA A 193 -6.73 -12.30 7.78
C ALA A 193 -7.98 -12.95 8.39
N SER A 194 -8.28 -12.64 9.65
CA SER A 194 -9.49 -13.11 10.32
C SER A 194 -10.76 -12.62 9.62
N ALA A 195 -10.83 -11.33 9.27
CA ALA A 195 -11.99 -10.75 8.60
C ALA A 195 -12.29 -11.38 7.23
N LEU A 196 -11.23 -11.71 6.46
CA LEU A 196 -11.36 -12.30 5.12
C LEU A 196 -11.65 -13.82 5.16
N SER A 197 -11.14 -14.52 6.15
CA SER A 197 -11.36 -15.96 6.31
C SER A 197 -12.63 -16.29 7.10
N GLY A 198 -13.05 -15.40 7.98
CA GLY A 198 -14.10 -15.67 8.97
C GLY A 198 -13.64 -16.59 10.11
N LEU A 199 -12.32 -16.76 10.29
CA LEU A 199 -11.71 -17.65 11.29
C LEU A 199 -10.97 -16.83 12.35
N ASP A 200 -10.96 -17.29 13.60
CA ASP A 200 -10.27 -16.62 14.71
C ASP A 200 -8.77 -16.95 14.77
N GLY A 201 -8.39 -18.15 14.33
CA GLY A 201 -6.99 -18.59 14.33
C GLY A 201 -6.20 -18.01 13.16
N LEU A 202 -5.00 -17.46 13.45
CA LEU A 202 -4.16 -16.87 12.42
C LEU A 202 -3.71 -17.90 11.37
N ASP A 203 -3.12 -19.01 11.83
CA ASP A 203 -2.59 -20.03 10.92
C ASP A 203 -3.71 -20.67 10.08
N GLU A 204 -4.88 -20.90 10.66
CA GLU A 204 -6.07 -21.38 9.98
C GLU A 204 -6.56 -20.36 8.93
N SER A 205 -6.53 -19.05 9.26
CA SER A 205 -6.86 -17.98 8.32
C SER A 205 -5.90 -17.96 7.13
N LEU A 206 -4.60 -18.08 7.39
CA LEU A 206 -3.61 -18.11 6.32
C LEU A 206 -3.77 -19.34 5.42
N LEU A 207 -4.03 -20.52 6.00
CA LEU A 207 -4.29 -21.75 5.24
C LEU A 207 -5.53 -21.61 4.35
N PHE A 208 -6.63 -21.08 4.90
CA PHE A 208 -7.85 -20.80 4.15
C PHE A 208 -7.59 -19.87 2.96
N LEU A 209 -6.89 -18.76 3.18
CA LEU A 209 -6.57 -17.79 2.13
C LEU A 209 -5.62 -18.38 1.07
N HIS A 210 -4.67 -19.19 1.51
CA HIS A 210 -3.77 -19.92 0.60
C HIS A 210 -4.54 -20.92 -0.28
N GLU A 211 -5.50 -21.65 0.27
CA GLU A 211 -6.37 -22.53 -0.51
C GLU A 211 -7.15 -21.77 -1.60
N LYS A 212 -7.53 -20.52 -1.34
CA LYS A 212 -8.23 -19.66 -2.32
C LYS A 212 -7.30 -19.11 -3.40
N THR A 213 -6.08 -18.72 -3.02
CA THR A 213 -5.16 -18.04 -3.94
C THR A 213 -4.14 -18.98 -4.58
N GLN A 214 -3.83 -20.12 -3.96
CA GLN A 214 -2.74 -21.03 -4.36
C GLN A 214 -1.40 -20.29 -4.48
N ALA A 215 -1.18 -19.27 -3.64
CA ALA A 215 -0.04 -18.36 -3.64
C ALA A 215 0.38 -18.03 -2.20
N PRO A 216 1.57 -17.46 -1.99
CA PRO A 216 2.01 -17.09 -0.65
C PRO A 216 1.06 -16.10 0.04
N VAL A 217 0.92 -16.23 1.37
CA VAL A 217 0.18 -15.32 2.23
C VAL A 217 1.10 -14.77 3.31
N ILE A 218 1.17 -13.45 3.44
CA ILE A 218 2.00 -12.73 4.39
C ILE A 218 1.09 -11.99 5.36
N ALA A 219 1.13 -12.32 6.65
CA ALA A 219 0.39 -11.61 7.69
C ALA A 219 1.36 -10.86 8.61
N THR A 220 1.28 -9.54 8.64
CA THR A 220 2.05 -8.69 9.55
C THR A 220 1.45 -8.74 10.96
N LEU A 221 2.32 -8.76 11.98
CA LEU A 221 1.98 -8.90 13.40
C LEU A 221 2.58 -7.77 14.24
N GLY A 222 2.73 -6.59 13.65
CA GLY A 222 3.33 -5.42 14.29
C GLY A 222 4.78 -5.70 14.75
N SER A 223 5.07 -5.43 16.02
CA SER A 223 6.42 -5.64 16.58
C SER A 223 6.87 -7.10 16.62
N LEU A 224 5.95 -8.05 16.51
CA LEU A 224 6.28 -9.48 16.45
C LEU A 224 6.81 -9.91 15.07
N GLY A 225 6.71 -9.07 14.06
CA GLY A 225 7.17 -9.35 12.69
C GLY A 225 6.04 -9.84 11.79
N ALA A 226 6.22 -10.97 11.13
CA ALA A 226 5.24 -11.51 10.19
C ALA A 226 5.14 -13.04 10.26
N ARG A 227 3.93 -13.54 10.02
CA ARG A 227 3.63 -14.95 9.75
C ARG A 227 3.48 -15.14 8.25
N VAL A 228 4.16 -16.10 7.69
CA VAL A 228 4.22 -16.33 6.24
C VAL A 228 3.84 -17.76 5.93
N LEU A 229 2.89 -17.93 5.04
CA LEU A 229 2.60 -19.22 4.42
C LEU A 229 3.15 -19.20 3.00
N THR A 230 4.09 -20.09 2.73
CA THR A 230 4.78 -20.18 1.42
C THR A 230 3.93 -20.93 0.39
N VAL A 231 4.33 -20.88 -0.87
CA VAL A 231 3.59 -21.54 -1.96
C VAL A 231 3.55 -23.08 -1.81
N ASP A 232 4.54 -23.66 -1.17
CA ASP A 232 4.61 -25.10 -0.86
C ASP A 232 3.93 -25.49 0.46
N GLY A 233 3.23 -24.54 1.10
CA GLY A 233 2.44 -24.78 2.31
C GLY A 233 3.23 -24.73 3.62
N ALA A 234 4.50 -24.28 3.60
CA ALA A 234 5.27 -24.14 4.83
C ALA A 234 4.89 -22.86 5.58
N LEU A 235 4.59 -23.00 6.88
CA LEU A 235 4.32 -21.88 7.79
C LEU A 235 5.61 -21.43 8.47
N LEU A 236 5.99 -20.17 8.24
CA LEU A 236 7.20 -19.56 8.77
C LEU A 236 6.87 -18.33 9.62
N THR A 237 7.68 -18.09 10.63
CA THR A 237 7.67 -16.81 11.38
C THR A 237 8.93 -16.04 11.03
N VAL A 238 8.76 -14.81 10.52
CA VAL A 238 9.87 -13.89 10.30
C VAL A 238 9.84 -12.88 11.42
N PRO A 239 10.85 -12.86 12.31
CA PRO A 239 10.84 -12.01 13.50
C PRO A 239 10.80 -10.51 13.14
N GLY A 240 10.19 -9.72 14.01
CA GLY A 240 10.14 -8.27 13.88
C GLY A 240 11.53 -7.63 13.96
N TYR A 241 11.63 -6.43 13.44
CA TYR A 241 12.81 -5.60 13.61
C TYR A 241 12.57 -4.59 14.75
N PRO A 242 13.53 -4.39 15.67
CA PRO A 242 13.32 -3.50 16.81
C PRO A 242 13.19 -2.04 16.36
N ALA A 243 12.19 -1.35 16.91
CA ALA A 243 12.06 0.10 16.83
C ALA A 243 12.40 0.69 18.21
N GLU A 244 13.23 1.74 18.26
CA GLU A 244 13.62 2.37 19.52
C GLU A 244 12.43 3.09 20.17
N HIS A 245 11.57 3.66 19.35
CA HIS A 245 10.34 4.34 19.76
C HIS A 245 9.30 4.26 18.65
N VAL A 246 8.05 4.42 19.00
CA VAL A 246 6.93 4.48 18.06
C VAL A 246 6.35 5.88 18.09
N VAL A 247 6.41 6.59 16.97
CA VAL A 247 5.83 7.92 16.77
C VAL A 247 4.48 7.82 16.06
N ASP A 248 4.43 7.00 15.02
CA ASP A 248 3.29 6.89 14.12
C ASP A 248 3.25 5.51 13.47
N THR A 249 2.09 4.88 13.38
CA THR A 249 1.92 3.59 12.71
C THR A 249 1.31 3.71 11.31
N ILE A 250 0.98 4.93 10.86
CA ILE A 250 0.41 5.17 9.53
C ILE A 250 1.43 4.76 8.46
N GLY A 251 0.96 4.02 7.45
CA GLY A 251 1.79 3.59 6.33
C GLY A 251 2.80 2.48 6.64
N ALA A 252 2.86 1.97 7.88
CA ALA A 252 3.79 0.88 8.23
C ALA A 252 3.50 -0.40 7.42
N GLY A 253 2.23 -0.73 7.20
CA GLY A 253 1.82 -1.84 6.35
C GLY A 253 2.19 -1.65 4.88
N ASP A 254 1.98 -0.44 4.35
CA ASP A 254 2.36 -0.10 2.98
C ASP A 254 3.88 -0.12 2.79
N ALA A 255 4.61 0.41 3.77
CA ALA A 255 6.09 0.39 3.75
C ALA A 255 6.63 -1.04 3.81
N HIS A 256 6.00 -1.90 4.63
CA HIS A 256 6.29 -3.33 4.65
C HIS A 256 6.04 -3.96 3.27
N ALA A 257 4.87 -3.75 2.68
CA ALA A 257 4.51 -4.27 1.37
C ALA A 257 5.48 -3.79 0.27
N GLY A 258 5.81 -2.50 0.26
CA GLY A 258 6.77 -1.91 -0.68
C GLY A 258 8.17 -2.52 -0.55
N ALA A 259 8.64 -2.75 0.67
CA ALA A 259 9.94 -3.35 0.92
C ALA A 259 9.97 -4.85 0.61
N VAL A 260 8.88 -5.59 0.86
CA VAL A 260 8.74 -6.99 0.41
C VAL A 260 8.82 -7.07 -1.11
N LEU A 261 8.05 -6.23 -1.83
CA LEU A 261 8.10 -6.16 -3.29
C LEU A 261 9.50 -5.79 -3.81
N LEU A 262 10.17 -4.84 -3.17
CA LEU A 262 11.56 -4.50 -3.48
C LEU A 262 12.46 -5.73 -3.35
N GLY A 263 12.42 -6.43 -2.22
CA GLY A 263 13.22 -7.64 -2.00
C GLY A 263 12.97 -8.72 -3.06
N LEU A 264 11.70 -9.00 -3.34
CA LEU A 264 11.30 -9.97 -4.36
C LEU A 264 11.76 -9.55 -5.77
N SER A 265 11.67 -8.26 -6.11
CA SER A 265 12.14 -7.73 -7.40
C SER A 265 13.66 -7.84 -7.55
N CYS A 266 14.40 -7.73 -6.46
CA CYS A 266 15.85 -7.96 -6.40
C CYS A 266 16.24 -9.45 -6.33
N GLY A 267 15.26 -10.37 -6.25
CA GLY A 267 15.50 -11.81 -6.25
C GLY A 267 15.77 -12.42 -4.87
N LEU A 268 15.47 -11.71 -3.80
CA LEU A 268 15.51 -12.28 -2.45
C LEU A 268 14.47 -13.40 -2.30
N SER A 269 14.75 -14.34 -1.40
CA SER A 269 13.77 -15.32 -0.97
C SER A 269 12.57 -14.62 -0.28
N LEU A 270 11.41 -15.27 -0.25
CA LEU A 270 10.23 -14.66 0.40
C LEU A 270 10.49 -14.33 1.89
N PRO A 271 11.10 -15.19 2.70
CA PRO A 271 11.44 -14.83 4.09
C PRO A 271 12.40 -13.65 4.20
N ASP A 272 13.43 -13.56 3.34
CA ASP A 272 14.39 -12.44 3.35
C ASP A 272 13.72 -11.13 2.90
N ALA A 273 12.84 -11.19 1.91
CA ALA A 273 12.04 -10.04 1.49
C ALA A 273 11.11 -9.55 2.61
N VAL A 274 10.48 -10.46 3.36
CA VAL A 274 9.64 -10.12 4.53
C VAL A 274 10.50 -9.55 5.66
N ALA A 275 11.70 -10.07 5.90
CA ALA A 275 12.63 -9.48 6.88
C ALA A 275 13.03 -8.04 6.50
N LEU A 276 13.24 -7.77 5.21
CA LEU A 276 13.43 -6.41 4.71
C LEU A 276 12.17 -5.55 4.97
N GLY A 277 10.97 -6.09 4.76
CA GLY A 277 9.71 -5.45 5.09
C GLY A 277 9.63 -5.05 6.57
N ASN A 278 9.92 -5.97 7.48
CA ASN A 278 9.95 -5.73 8.91
C ASN A 278 10.93 -4.59 9.29
N ARG A 279 12.10 -4.56 8.67
CA ARG A 279 13.12 -3.52 8.91
C ARG A 279 12.66 -2.14 8.44
N VAL A 280 12.08 -2.04 7.25
CA VAL A 280 11.61 -0.77 6.69
C VAL A 280 10.41 -0.25 7.46
N SER A 281 9.45 -1.10 7.78
CA SER A 281 8.28 -0.69 8.57
C SER A 281 8.67 -0.25 9.98
N ALA A 282 9.67 -0.90 10.63
CA ALA A 282 10.22 -0.46 11.90
C ALA A 282 10.86 0.94 11.85
N ALA A 283 11.44 1.33 10.72
CA ALA A 283 11.93 2.70 10.53
C ALA A 283 10.79 3.69 10.32
N VAL A 284 9.77 3.33 9.55
CA VAL A 284 8.60 4.19 9.29
C VAL A 284 7.86 4.52 10.58
N VAL A 285 7.63 3.55 11.46
CA VAL A 285 6.90 3.81 12.72
C VAL A 285 7.63 4.76 13.67
N GLN A 286 8.90 5.04 13.45
CA GLN A 286 9.70 6.00 14.23
C GLN A 286 9.61 7.44 13.69
N THR A 287 8.87 7.66 12.62
CA THR A 287 8.68 8.98 11.99
C THR A 287 7.22 9.40 11.99
N ALA A 288 6.95 10.69 11.84
CA ALA A 288 5.58 11.18 11.71
C ALA A 288 5.12 11.11 10.26
N GLY A 289 4.03 10.36 10.00
CA GLY A 289 3.46 10.16 8.67
C GLY A 289 3.90 8.86 8.01
N ALA A 290 3.39 8.62 6.80
CA ALA A 290 3.47 7.33 6.12
C ALA A 290 4.79 7.09 5.37
N THR A 291 5.64 8.10 5.19
CA THR A 291 6.87 8.01 4.39
C THR A 291 8.07 8.56 5.15
N LEU A 292 9.23 7.97 4.90
CA LEU A 292 10.51 8.40 5.47
C LEU A 292 11.00 9.71 4.84
N SER A 293 11.75 10.51 5.58
CA SER A 293 12.57 11.58 5.00
C SER A 293 13.69 11.00 4.14
N ASP A 294 14.33 11.85 3.29
CA ASP A 294 15.48 11.39 2.48
C ASP A 294 16.63 10.91 3.36
N GLY A 295 16.88 11.61 4.48
CA GLY A 295 17.92 11.24 5.42
C GLY A 295 17.63 9.91 6.14
N ASP A 296 16.40 9.67 6.53
CA ASP A 296 16.03 8.43 7.22
C ASP A 296 15.99 7.24 6.25
N PHE A 297 15.55 7.46 5.02
CA PHE A 297 15.61 6.43 3.99
C PHE A 297 17.07 6.03 3.66
N ALA A 298 17.97 7.01 3.54
CA ALA A 298 19.39 6.75 3.30
C ALA A 298 20.07 5.94 4.41
N LYS A 299 19.67 6.13 5.68
CA LYS A 299 20.17 5.35 6.83
C LYS A 299 19.83 3.85 6.73
N LEU A 300 18.78 3.50 6.01
CA LEU A 300 18.42 2.10 5.80
C LEU A 300 19.41 1.37 4.89
N SER A 301 20.25 2.08 4.14
CA SER A 301 21.21 1.51 3.19
C SER A 301 20.56 0.47 2.27
N ILE A 302 19.30 0.75 1.87
CA ILE A 302 18.54 -0.09 0.96
C ILE A 302 18.82 0.45 -0.44
N HIS A 303 19.87 -0.04 -1.04
CA HIS A 303 20.16 0.17 -2.44
C HIS A 303 19.91 -1.13 -3.18
N LYS A 304 19.72 -1.02 -4.50
CA LYS A 304 19.65 -2.14 -5.41
C LYS A 304 20.86 -3.07 -5.17
N GLN A 305 20.76 -3.98 -4.18
CA GLN A 305 21.80 -4.97 -3.92
C GLN A 305 21.73 -6.05 -5.01
N GLY A 306 22.41 -5.76 -6.11
CA GLY A 306 22.66 -6.69 -7.19
C GLY A 306 24.08 -6.58 -7.73
N THR A 307 24.92 -5.72 -7.15
CA THR A 307 26.31 -5.55 -7.56
C THR A 307 27.18 -5.19 -6.37
N GLU A 308 27.48 -6.16 -5.51
CA GLU A 308 28.74 -6.28 -4.79
C GLU A 308 28.83 -7.69 -4.24
N ALA A 309 29.60 -8.53 -4.96
CA ALA A 309 30.22 -9.73 -4.45
C ALA A 309 31.60 -9.35 -3.92
#